data_ce4e872bcb48a75680b3f0cec0be96cb
#
_entry.id   ce4e872bcb48a75680b3f0cec0be96cb
#
_cell.length_a   1.000
_cell.length_b   1.000
_cell.length_c   1.000
_cell.angle_alpha   90.00
_cell.angle_beta   90.00
_cell.angle_gamma   90.00
#
_symmetry.space_group_name_H-M   'P 1'
#
loop_
_entity.id
_entity.type
_entity.pdbx_description
1 polymer ?
#
loop_
_entity_poly.entity_id
_entity_poly.type
_entity_poly.pdbx_seq_one_letter_code
_entity_poly.pdbx_strand_id
1 'polypeptide(L)'
;MAPLDGIKVIDLTRVLAGPFCTMLLGDMGAEVVKIEEPEHGDESRGWAPFVDGWSSYFLGVNRGKKSVALDLKTPEGADALRALIARADVLVENFRPGSLSQLGFGPRDVERINPALIYCSISGYGQTGPRSQEPGYDVVIQGEAGFMDVTGSPDGPPTRAGVAVTDYLAGLYAMQGILLALLDRQRTGRGQHVDIALLDSLMSVMTLPLGILWATGRAPHRMGNDHPSVAPYETLQASDGSIVVAVGNPRLWIQFCEALGDDRLAADARFQTNTDRLKNRPALKAAIESAFATLTVDEILARLRARQVPCGRVRTIEQAIADPQLRARQMVLDLEVPGLGTVKNIGNPIKLSRVPQRAARGAPRLGEHTTEVLQALESENVSVENLTR
;
A
#
# COMPACT_ATOMS: atom_id res chain seq x y z
N MET A 1 -18.59 14.63 -10.01
CA MET A 1 -18.95 13.69 -8.93
C MET A 1 -17.85 12.64 -8.86
N ALA A 2 -17.30 12.36 -7.69
CA ALA A 2 -16.29 11.31 -7.53
C ALA A 2 -16.97 9.93 -7.46
N PRO A 3 -16.24 8.82 -7.72
CA PRO A 3 -16.85 7.48 -7.78
C PRO A 3 -17.54 7.05 -6.51
N LEU A 4 -17.08 7.50 -5.34
CA LEU A 4 -17.61 7.14 -4.02
C LEU A 4 -18.33 8.33 -3.34
N ASP A 5 -18.72 9.37 -4.09
CA ASP A 5 -19.57 10.44 -3.54
C ASP A 5 -20.86 9.85 -2.95
N GLY A 6 -21.17 10.21 -1.71
CA GLY A 6 -22.32 9.71 -0.95
C GLY A 6 -22.05 8.43 -0.16
N ILE A 7 -20.91 7.75 -0.33
CA ILE A 7 -20.51 6.60 0.48
C ILE A 7 -19.95 7.08 1.82
N LYS A 8 -20.49 6.55 2.94
CA LYS A 8 -20.05 6.84 4.30
C LYS A 8 -19.26 5.66 4.87
N VAL A 9 -18.03 5.92 5.31
CA VAL A 9 -17.10 4.93 5.85
C VAL A 9 -16.82 5.22 7.32
N ILE A 10 -17.08 4.27 8.19
CA ILE A 10 -16.63 4.28 9.59
C ILE A 10 -15.29 3.59 9.65
N ASP A 11 -14.29 4.33 10.06
CA ASP A 11 -12.90 3.89 10.18
C ASP A 11 -12.55 3.68 11.66
N LEU A 12 -12.55 2.42 12.11
CA LEU A 12 -12.10 2.01 13.44
C LEU A 12 -10.63 1.58 13.45
N THR A 13 -9.94 1.75 12.32
CA THR A 13 -8.59 1.20 12.14
C THR A 13 -7.51 2.06 12.79
N ARG A 14 -6.34 1.47 13.00
CA ARG A 14 -5.15 2.11 13.56
C ARG A 14 -3.92 1.77 12.74
N VAL A 15 -2.86 2.52 12.94
CA VAL A 15 -1.52 2.32 12.40
C VAL A 15 -1.44 2.55 10.90
N LEU A 16 -1.49 1.49 10.04
CA LEU A 16 -1.14 1.65 8.64
C LEU A 16 -2.13 0.98 7.66
N ALA A 17 -2.30 -0.32 7.70
CA ALA A 17 -3.05 -1.07 6.69
C ALA A 17 -4.48 -0.56 6.48
N GLY A 18 -5.24 -0.48 7.58
CA GLY A 18 -6.61 0.04 7.58
C GLY A 18 -6.69 1.53 7.27
N PRO A 19 -5.92 2.40 7.97
CA PRO A 19 -5.89 3.82 7.66
C PRO A 19 -5.53 4.14 6.21
N PHE A 20 -4.62 3.38 5.60
CA PHE A 20 -4.28 3.51 4.18
C PHE A 20 -5.48 3.13 3.27
N CYS A 21 -6.17 2.03 3.57
CA CYS A 21 -7.37 1.63 2.86
C CYS A 21 -8.44 2.74 2.89
N THR A 22 -8.78 3.23 4.09
CA THR A 22 -9.83 4.23 4.25
C THR A 22 -9.45 5.60 3.70
N MET A 23 -8.16 5.97 3.72
CA MET A 23 -7.65 7.16 3.05
C MET A 23 -7.87 7.07 1.52
N LEU A 24 -7.58 5.91 0.91
CA LEU A 24 -7.81 5.72 -0.53
C LEU A 24 -9.29 5.79 -0.89
N LEU A 25 -10.20 5.28 -0.05
CA LEU A 25 -11.65 5.45 -0.23
C LEU A 25 -12.04 6.93 -0.16
N GLY A 26 -11.47 7.69 0.79
CA GLY A 26 -11.67 9.13 0.92
C GLY A 26 -11.17 9.91 -0.30
N ASP A 27 -9.99 9.56 -0.85
CA ASP A 27 -9.46 10.15 -2.08
C ASP A 27 -10.41 9.96 -3.28
N MET A 28 -11.22 8.89 -3.27
CA MET A 28 -12.21 8.58 -4.31
C MET A 28 -13.60 9.17 -4.01
N GLY A 29 -13.76 9.94 -2.95
CA GLY A 29 -14.97 10.70 -2.66
C GLY A 29 -15.78 10.22 -1.46
N ALA A 30 -15.44 9.10 -0.84
CA ALA A 30 -16.11 8.65 0.37
C ALA A 30 -15.92 9.64 1.52
N GLU A 31 -16.97 9.80 2.33
CA GLU A 31 -16.86 10.48 3.63
C GLU A 31 -16.33 9.49 4.65
N VAL A 32 -15.13 9.75 5.19
CA VAL A 32 -14.48 8.86 6.15
C VAL A 32 -14.52 9.48 7.53
N VAL A 33 -15.20 8.81 8.46
CA VAL A 33 -15.27 9.16 9.89
C VAL A 33 -14.40 8.18 10.66
N LYS A 34 -13.24 8.66 11.11
CA LYS A 34 -12.30 7.89 11.92
C LYS A 34 -12.69 8.02 13.39
N ILE A 35 -13.01 6.90 14.01
CA ILE A 35 -13.34 6.80 15.44
C ILE A 35 -12.06 6.50 16.20
N GLU A 36 -11.76 7.31 17.18
CA GLU A 36 -10.54 7.24 17.96
C GLU A 36 -10.85 7.25 19.46
N GLU A 37 -9.99 6.60 20.23
CA GLU A 37 -10.02 6.67 21.69
C GLU A 37 -9.73 8.12 22.15
N PRO A 38 -10.45 8.64 23.17
CA PRO A 38 -10.40 10.08 23.50
C PRO A 38 -9.05 10.62 23.97
N GLU A 39 -8.26 9.83 24.72
CA GLU A 39 -7.01 10.31 25.33
C GLU A 39 -5.84 10.34 24.36
N HIS A 40 -5.65 9.23 23.61
CA HIS A 40 -4.44 9.01 22.81
C HIS A 40 -4.71 8.88 21.32
N GLY A 41 -5.93 8.53 20.96
CA GLY A 41 -6.32 8.31 19.57
C GLY A 41 -5.66 7.09 18.94
N ASP A 42 -5.34 7.22 17.65
CA ASP A 42 -4.54 6.23 16.93
C ASP A 42 -3.10 6.21 17.46
N GLU A 43 -2.56 5.03 17.75
CA GLU A 43 -1.20 4.84 18.28
C GLU A 43 -0.14 5.56 17.42
N SER A 44 -0.36 5.62 16.11
CA SER A 44 0.55 6.31 15.18
C SER A 44 0.66 7.81 15.41
N ARG A 45 -0.25 8.44 16.16
CA ARG A 45 -0.13 9.83 16.60
C ARG A 45 1.07 10.07 17.51
N GLY A 46 1.48 9.02 18.26
CA GLY A 46 2.62 9.04 19.16
C GLY A 46 3.96 8.61 18.51
N TRP A 47 4.01 8.33 17.21
CA TRP A 47 5.21 7.78 16.59
C TRP A 47 6.05 8.83 15.88
N ALA A 48 7.35 8.87 16.22
CA ALA A 48 8.34 9.71 15.56
C ALA A 48 8.58 9.26 14.09
N PRO A 49 9.05 10.18 13.23
CA PRO A 49 9.43 11.56 13.47
C PRO A 49 8.22 12.51 13.55
N PHE A 50 8.42 13.62 14.26
CA PHE A 50 7.39 14.65 14.44
C PHE A 50 7.71 15.92 13.66
N VAL A 51 6.66 16.60 13.18
CA VAL A 51 6.69 17.95 12.63
C VAL A 51 5.74 18.79 13.49
N ASP A 52 6.28 19.71 14.26
CA ASP A 52 5.53 20.58 15.20
C ASP A 52 4.48 19.82 16.04
N GLY A 53 4.91 18.69 16.61
CA GLY A 53 4.06 17.84 17.48
C GLY A 53 3.16 16.85 16.73
N TRP A 54 3.13 16.86 15.41
CA TRP A 54 2.39 15.91 14.59
C TRP A 54 3.27 14.75 14.13
N SER A 55 2.81 13.53 14.32
CA SER A 55 3.49 12.35 13.77
C SER A 55 3.40 12.32 12.26
N SER A 56 4.55 12.16 11.59
CA SER A 56 4.59 11.98 10.14
C SER A 56 3.89 10.69 9.67
N TYR A 57 3.85 9.66 10.53
CA TYR A 57 3.10 8.44 10.27
C TYR A 57 1.61 8.71 10.16
N PHE A 58 1.05 9.39 11.16
CA PHE A 58 -0.36 9.74 11.16
C PHE A 58 -0.73 10.64 9.97
N LEU A 59 0.09 11.67 9.72
CA LEU A 59 -0.09 12.58 8.58
C LEU A 59 -0.10 11.84 7.24
N GLY A 60 0.71 10.79 7.12
CA GLY A 60 0.92 10.04 5.88
C GLY A 60 -0.32 9.32 5.34
N VAL A 61 -1.22 8.85 6.24
CA VAL A 61 -2.32 7.94 5.88
C VAL A 61 -3.70 8.34 6.41
N ASN A 62 -3.84 9.58 6.94
CA ASN A 62 -5.11 10.04 7.50
C ASN A 62 -5.65 11.34 6.90
N ARG A 63 -5.12 11.78 5.74
CA ARG A 63 -5.64 12.95 5.04
C ARG A 63 -7.11 12.80 4.68
N GLY A 64 -7.85 13.90 4.74
CA GLY A 64 -9.23 13.98 4.29
C GLY A 64 -10.27 13.30 5.20
N LYS A 65 -9.84 12.71 6.31
CA LYS A 65 -10.74 12.08 7.28
C LYS A 65 -11.31 13.09 8.27
N LYS A 66 -12.49 12.77 8.82
CA LYS A 66 -13.03 13.39 10.03
C LYS A 66 -12.60 12.54 11.24
N SER A 67 -12.07 13.16 12.30
CA SER A 67 -11.75 12.48 13.56
C SER A 67 -12.84 12.71 14.58
N VAL A 68 -13.35 11.64 15.16
CA VAL A 68 -14.37 11.63 16.21
C VAL A 68 -13.82 10.82 17.39
N ALA A 69 -13.74 11.46 18.55
CA ALA A 69 -13.28 10.84 19.78
C ALA A 69 -14.45 10.18 20.51
N LEU A 70 -14.44 8.86 20.63
CA LEU A 70 -15.44 8.06 21.33
C LEU A 70 -14.79 6.99 22.21
N ASP A 71 -15.17 6.91 23.46
CA ASP A 71 -14.85 5.75 24.30
C ASP A 71 -15.91 4.67 24.11
N LEU A 72 -15.58 3.65 23.33
CA LEU A 72 -16.49 2.55 23.01
C LEU A 72 -16.80 1.64 24.20
N LYS A 73 -16.16 1.83 25.35
CA LYS A 73 -16.44 1.10 26.59
C LYS A 73 -17.56 1.75 27.41
N THR A 74 -17.90 3.01 27.09
CA THR A 74 -19.03 3.68 27.73
C THR A 74 -20.33 3.43 26.96
N PRO A 75 -21.49 3.44 27.64
CA PRO A 75 -22.77 3.33 26.96
C PRO A 75 -22.98 4.43 25.90
N GLU A 76 -22.62 5.64 26.21
CA GLU A 76 -22.78 6.82 25.34
C GLU A 76 -21.94 6.68 24.05
N GLY A 77 -20.67 6.27 24.18
CA GLY A 77 -19.80 6.04 23.04
C GLY A 77 -20.26 4.85 22.18
N ALA A 78 -20.73 3.78 22.83
CA ALA A 78 -21.28 2.63 22.13
C ALA A 78 -22.58 2.99 21.38
N ASP A 79 -23.47 3.79 21.98
CA ASP A 79 -24.72 4.23 21.34
C ASP A 79 -24.45 5.17 20.16
N ALA A 80 -23.50 6.08 20.30
CA ALA A 80 -23.04 6.93 19.21
C ALA A 80 -22.49 6.10 18.02
N LEU A 81 -21.67 5.08 18.31
CA LEU A 81 -21.17 4.19 17.24
C LEU A 81 -22.30 3.39 16.58
N ARG A 82 -23.29 2.90 17.34
CA ARG A 82 -24.48 2.22 16.76
C ARG A 82 -25.22 3.12 15.80
N ALA A 83 -25.45 4.38 16.20
CA ALA A 83 -26.13 5.37 15.36
C ALA A 83 -25.36 5.70 14.08
N LEU A 84 -24.04 5.76 14.15
CA LEU A 84 -23.17 5.93 12.97
C LEU A 84 -23.23 4.71 12.03
N ILE A 85 -23.15 3.49 12.58
CA ILE A 85 -23.23 2.23 11.82
C ILE A 85 -24.56 2.10 11.09
N ALA A 86 -25.65 2.48 11.73
CA ALA A 86 -26.98 2.43 11.12
C ALA A 86 -27.11 3.23 9.82
N ARG A 87 -26.23 4.23 9.62
CA ARG A 87 -26.23 5.15 8.47
C ARG A 87 -25.02 5.03 7.57
N ALA A 88 -24.08 4.13 7.91
CA ALA A 88 -22.87 3.92 7.16
C ALA A 88 -23.07 2.90 6.03
N ASP A 89 -22.21 2.99 5.03
CA ASP A 89 -22.10 2.02 3.95
C ASP A 89 -21.02 0.98 4.22
N VAL A 90 -19.94 1.40 4.89
CA VAL A 90 -18.76 0.59 5.14
C VAL A 90 -18.28 0.81 6.57
N LEU A 91 -17.86 -0.26 7.23
CA LEU A 91 -17.06 -0.23 8.45
C LEU A 91 -15.77 -0.97 8.21
N VAL A 92 -14.64 -0.35 8.58
CA VAL A 92 -13.31 -0.96 8.47
C VAL A 92 -12.67 -1.02 9.86
N GLU A 93 -12.14 -2.19 10.21
CA GLU A 93 -11.44 -2.39 11.48
C GLU A 93 -10.18 -3.24 11.30
N ASN A 94 -9.22 -3.11 12.23
CA ASN A 94 -8.02 -3.94 12.25
C ASN A 94 -7.59 -4.34 13.66
N PHE A 95 -8.57 -4.62 14.52
CA PHE A 95 -8.33 -5.18 15.84
C PHE A 95 -8.02 -6.68 15.77
N ARG A 96 -7.63 -7.24 16.89
CA ARG A 96 -7.54 -8.70 17.01
C ARG A 96 -8.92 -9.33 16.78
N PRO A 97 -8.99 -10.46 16.05
CA PRO A 97 -10.26 -11.13 15.81
C PRO A 97 -11.05 -11.37 17.11
N GLY A 98 -12.33 -11.00 17.08
CA GLY A 98 -13.24 -11.10 18.22
C GLY A 98 -13.27 -9.90 19.16
N SER A 99 -12.29 -8.96 19.12
CA SER A 99 -12.26 -7.81 20.03
C SER A 99 -13.49 -6.91 19.92
N LEU A 100 -13.92 -6.57 18.69
CA LEU A 100 -15.13 -5.77 18.49
C LEU A 100 -16.40 -6.54 18.80
N SER A 101 -16.41 -7.87 18.62
CA SER A 101 -17.54 -8.71 19.05
C SER A 101 -17.77 -8.65 20.56
N GLN A 102 -16.72 -8.57 21.36
CA GLN A 102 -16.84 -8.40 22.83
C GLN A 102 -17.48 -7.07 23.21
N LEU A 103 -17.34 -6.04 22.36
CA LEU A 103 -18.00 -4.75 22.53
C LEU A 103 -19.39 -4.66 21.88
N GLY A 104 -19.88 -5.75 21.26
CA GLY A 104 -21.18 -5.78 20.56
C GLY A 104 -21.14 -5.15 19.17
N PHE A 105 -19.97 -5.11 18.54
CA PHE A 105 -19.76 -4.56 17.18
C PHE A 105 -19.06 -5.56 16.25
N GLY A 106 -19.19 -6.85 16.50
CA GLY A 106 -18.74 -7.87 15.56
C GLY A 106 -19.57 -7.91 14.28
N PRO A 107 -19.13 -8.66 13.25
CA PRO A 107 -19.83 -8.70 11.96
C PRO A 107 -21.33 -9.08 12.08
N ARG A 108 -21.65 -10.04 12.95
CA ARG A 108 -23.07 -10.46 13.19
C ARG A 108 -23.88 -9.39 13.93
N ASP A 109 -23.25 -8.62 14.80
CA ASP A 109 -23.91 -7.55 15.54
C ASP A 109 -24.22 -6.40 14.61
N VAL A 110 -23.26 -6.04 13.77
CA VAL A 110 -23.38 -4.96 12.78
C VAL A 110 -24.38 -5.34 11.68
N GLU A 111 -24.43 -6.60 11.24
CA GLU A 111 -25.45 -7.08 10.29
C GLU A 111 -26.88 -6.89 10.84
N ARG A 112 -27.09 -7.05 12.16
CA ARG A 112 -28.40 -6.80 12.79
C ARG A 112 -28.76 -5.31 12.86
N ILE A 113 -27.75 -4.42 12.99
CA ILE A 113 -27.96 -2.97 13.00
C ILE A 113 -28.20 -2.45 11.57
N ASN A 114 -27.40 -2.90 10.62
CA ASN A 114 -27.45 -2.46 9.23
C ASN A 114 -27.11 -3.63 8.27
N PRO A 115 -28.13 -4.34 7.78
CA PRO A 115 -27.92 -5.50 6.89
C PRO A 115 -27.28 -5.17 5.53
N ALA A 116 -27.23 -3.89 5.17
CA ALA A 116 -26.63 -3.42 3.92
C ALA A 116 -25.19 -2.95 4.09
N LEU A 117 -24.67 -2.90 5.32
CA LEU A 117 -23.33 -2.44 5.60
C LEU A 117 -22.27 -3.47 5.19
N ILE A 118 -21.17 -2.98 4.59
CA ILE A 118 -20.00 -3.79 4.27
C ILE A 118 -19.05 -3.70 5.45
N TYR A 119 -18.81 -4.84 6.09
CA TYR A 119 -17.88 -4.96 7.22
C TYR A 119 -16.53 -5.46 6.72
N CYS A 120 -15.43 -4.70 6.88
CA CYS A 120 -14.10 -5.11 6.47
C CYS A 120 -13.19 -5.28 7.68
N SER A 121 -12.69 -6.50 7.90
CA SER A 121 -11.67 -6.82 8.90
C SER A 121 -10.32 -6.99 8.25
N ILE A 122 -9.28 -6.36 8.82
CA ILE A 122 -7.89 -6.54 8.41
C ILE A 122 -7.12 -7.10 9.63
N SER A 123 -6.52 -8.28 9.50
CA SER A 123 -5.81 -8.92 10.61
C SER A 123 -4.54 -9.62 10.15
N GLY A 124 -3.68 -10.06 11.06
CA GLY A 124 -2.42 -10.72 10.71
C GLY A 124 -2.61 -12.00 9.91
N TYR A 125 -3.55 -12.84 10.36
CA TYR A 125 -3.73 -14.22 9.83
C TYR A 125 -5.17 -14.52 9.39
N GLY A 126 -6.04 -13.52 9.29
CA GLY A 126 -7.46 -13.71 8.94
C GLY A 126 -8.34 -14.01 10.16
N GLN A 127 -9.65 -14.04 9.91
CA GLN A 127 -10.66 -14.27 10.96
C GLN A 127 -10.85 -15.76 11.30
N THR A 128 -10.27 -16.65 10.49
CA THR A 128 -10.41 -18.10 10.62
C THR A 128 -9.05 -18.81 10.57
N GLY A 129 -9.03 -20.10 10.85
CA GLY A 129 -7.83 -20.91 10.82
C GLY A 129 -7.09 -20.98 12.16
N PRO A 130 -6.04 -21.83 12.26
CA PRO A 130 -5.38 -22.16 13.51
C PRO A 130 -4.61 -20.98 14.14
N ARG A 131 -4.25 -19.97 13.33
CA ARG A 131 -3.44 -18.82 13.76
C ARG A 131 -4.25 -17.52 13.86
N SER A 132 -5.57 -17.55 13.71
CA SER A 132 -6.42 -16.35 13.69
C SER A 132 -6.27 -15.46 14.94
N GLN A 133 -5.94 -16.03 16.09
CA GLN A 133 -5.76 -15.28 17.34
C GLN A 133 -4.34 -14.76 17.57
N GLU A 134 -3.39 -15.10 16.69
CA GLU A 134 -2.01 -14.62 16.81
C GLU A 134 -1.89 -13.16 16.40
N PRO A 135 -1.09 -12.36 17.12
CA PRO A 135 -0.79 -10.99 16.71
C PRO A 135 0.11 -10.99 15.46
N GLY A 136 -0.22 -10.13 14.50
CA GLY A 136 0.58 -9.95 13.29
C GLY A 136 0.84 -8.47 13.02
N TYR A 137 2.13 -8.13 12.81
CA TYR A 137 2.58 -6.86 12.27
C TYR A 137 3.34 -7.11 10.97
N ASP A 138 3.46 -6.11 10.13
CA ASP A 138 4.14 -6.19 8.83
C ASP A 138 5.46 -6.97 8.87
N VAL A 139 6.37 -6.61 9.78
CA VAL A 139 7.69 -7.26 9.87
C VAL A 139 7.60 -8.73 10.27
N VAL A 140 6.64 -9.10 11.12
CA VAL A 140 6.42 -10.49 11.53
C VAL A 140 5.94 -11.30 10.34
N ILE A 141 4.97 -10.79 9.61
CA ILE A 141 4.41 -11.46 8.43
C ILE A 141 5.42 -11.56 7.30
N GLN A 142 6.28 -10.56 7.08
CA GLN A 142 7.38 -10.68 6.11
C GLN A 142 8.32 -11.85 6.42
N GLY A 143 8.60 -12.08 7.70
CA GLY A 143 9.38 -13.23 8.15
C GLY A 143 8.65 -14.56 7.93
N GLU A 144 7.43 -14.64 8.40
CA GLU A 144 6.59 -15.84 8.39
C GLU A 144 6.16 -16.29 6.98
N ALA A 145 6.00 -15.35 6.05
CA ALA A 145 5.63 -15.63 4.66
C ALA A 145 6.82 -16.09 3.79
N GLY A 146 8.04 -16.17 4.34
CA GLY A 146 9.24 -16.49 3.56
C GLY A 146 9.73 -15.34 2.65
N PHE A 147 9.11 -14.15 2.74
CA PHE A 147 9.50 -12.98 1.94
C PHE A 147 10.93 -12.54 2.26
N MET A 148 11.30 -12.53 3.54
CA MET A 148 12.67 -12.18 3.94
C MET A 148 13.70 -13.19 3.47
N ASP A 149 13.33 -14.47 3.32
CA ASP A 149 14.26 -15.52 2.86
C ASP A 149 14.71 -15.31 1.42
N VAL A 150 13.87 -14.71 0.58
CA VAL A 150 14.18 -14.40 -0.82
C VAL A 150 14.65 -12.95 -1.03
N THR A 151 14.70 -12.13 0.02
CA THR A 151 15.03 -10.71 -0.04
C THR A 151 16.36 -10.42 0.66
N GLY A 152 17.28 -9.74 -0.04
CA GLY A 152 18.58 -9.34 0.49
C GLY A 152 19.75 -9.79 -0.36
N SER A 153 20.98 -9.47 0.09
CA SER A 153 22.22 -9.91 -0.54
C SER A 153 22.36 -11.43 -0.47
N PRO A 154 22.98 -12.09 -1.49
CA PRO A 154 23.22 -13.53 -1.49
C PRO A 154 23.90 -14.05 -0.22
N ASP A 155 24.90 -13.34 0.25
CA ASP A 155 25.69 -13.71 1.43
C ASP A 155 25.23 -13.00 2.71
N GLY A 156 24.14 -12.20 2.63
CA GLY A 156 23.60 -11.45 3.74
C GLY A 156 22.51 -12.20 4.53
N PRO A 157 22.06 -11.67 5.66
CA PRO A 157 20.91 -12.20 6.39
C PRO A 157 19.60 -12.00 5.62
N PRO A 158 18.53 -12.76 5.96
CA PRO A 158 17.16 -12.46 5.52
C PRO A 158 16.81 -11.00 5.84
N THR A 159 16.28 -10.28 4.85
CA THR A 159 16.10 -8.83 4.95
C THR A 159 14.65 -8.44 4.66
N ARG A 160 14.07 -7.58 5.51
CA ARG A 160 12.74 -7.03 5.26
C ARG A 160 12.77 -5.98 4.13
N ALA A 161 11.63 -5.73 3.49
CA ALA A 161 11.47 -4.57 2.63
C ALA A 161 11.64 -3.26 3.42
N GLY A 162 12.16 -2.23 2.79
CA GLY A 162 12.34 -0.90 3.38
C GLY A 162 11.01 -0.19 3.72
N VAL A 163 9.90 -0.67 3.17
CA VAL A 163 8.53 -0.20 3.44
C VAL A 163 7.71 -1.32 4.08
N ALA A 164 6.62 -0.98 4.75
CA ALA A 164 5.68 -1.94 5.33
C ALA A 164 4.81 -2.57 4.23
N VAL A 165 5.45 -3.38 3.37
CA VAL A 165 4.85 -3.89 2.13
C VAL A 165 3.59 -4.71 2.38
N THR A 166 3.55 -5.44 3.47
CA THR A 166 2.42 -6.31 3.85
C THR A 166 1.20 -5.49 4.22
N ASP A 167 1.38 -4.42 4.99
CA ASP A 167 0.31 -3.49 5.38
C ASP A 167 -0.27 -2.77 4.14
N TYR A 168 0.60 -2.29 3.25
CA TYR A 168 0.13 -1.65 2.01
C TYR A 168 -0.63 -2.61 1.11
N LEU A 169 -0.18 -3.85 0.96
CA LEU A 169 -0.89 -4.87 0.18
C LEU A 169 -2.26 -5.19 0.81
N ALA A 170 -2.31 -5.40 2.12
CA ALA A 170 -3.56 -5.66 2.83
C ALA A 170 -4.53 -4.47 2.70
N GLY A 171 -4.05 -3.22 2.82
CA GLY A 171 -4.86 -2.03 2.61
C GLY A 171 -5.41 -1.91 1.19
N LEU A 172 -4.62 -2.27 0.18
CA LEU A 172 -5.07 -2.32 -1.22
C LEU A 172 -6.11 -3.42 -1.45
N TYR A 173 -5.90 -4.64 -0.93
CA TYR A 173 -6.88 -5.72 -1.03
C TYR A 173 -8.16 -5.41 -0.26
N ALA A 174 -8.06 -4.74 0.89
CA ALA A 174 -9.23 -4.29 1.65
C ALA A 174 -10.06 -3.28 0.82
N MET A 175 -9.41 -2.29 0.21
CA MET A 175 -10.09 -1.37 -0.70
C MET A 175 -10.77 -2.10 -1.86
N GLN A 176 -10.07 -3.03 -2.52
CA GLN A 176 -10.64 -3.83 -3.62
C GLN A 176 -11.83 -4.66 -3.15
N GLY A 177 -11.71 -5.35 -2.01
CA GLY A 177 -12.77 -6.15 -1.42
C GLY A 177 -14.01 -5.32 -1.09
N ILE A 178 -13.81 -4.13 -0.51
CA ILE A 178 -14.90 -3.18 -0.23
C ILE A 178 -15.58 -2.74 -1.54
N LEU A 179 -14.82 -2.38 -2.57
CA LEU A 179 -15.40 -1.97 -3.86
C LEU A 179 -16.21 -3.10 -4.53
N LEU A 180 -15.71 -4.33 -4.48
CA LEU A 180 -16.42 -5.51 -4.98
C LEU A 180 -17.70 -5.77 -4.18
N ALA A 181 -17.65 -5.62 -2.86
CA ALA A 181 -18.81 -5.78 -2.00
C ALA A 181 -19.87 -4.67 -2.21
N LEU A 182 -19.42 -3.41 -2.44
CA LEU A 182 -20.31 -2.31 -2.82
C LEU A 182 -21.01 -2.58 -4.17
N LEU A 183 -20.28 -3.11 -5.13
CA LEU A 183 -20.83 -3.48 -6.44
C LEU A 183 -21.83 -4.63 -6.33
N ASP A 184 -21.55 -5.64 -5.53
CA ASP A 184 -22.46 -6.74 -5.28
C ASP A 184 -23.72 -6.28 -4.53
N ARG A 185 -23.56 -5.37 -3.57
CA ARG A 185 -24.68 -4.77 -2.83
C ARG A 185 -25.69 -4.06 -3.75
N GLN A 186 -25.22 -3.42 -4.86
CA GLN A 186 -26.12 -2.79 -5.81
C GLN A 186 -27.12 -3.78 -6.46
N ARG A 187 -26.75 -5.07 -6.54
CA ARG A 187 -27.61 -6.13 -7.09
C ARG A 187 -28.44 -6.83 -6.04
N THR A 188 -27.84 -7.04 -4.85
CA THR A 188 -28.41 -7.87 -3.79
C THR A 188 -29.15 -7.08 -2.72
N GLY A 189 -28.87 -5.79 -2.58
CA GLY A 189 -29.34 -4.95 -1.48
C GLY A 189 -28.70 -5.28 -0.14
N ARG A 190 -27.77 -6.24 -0.07
CA ARG A 190 -27.16 -6.74 1.17
C ARG A 190 -25.69 -6.42 1.24
N GLY A 191 -25.24 -6.10 2.44
CA GLY A 191 -23.82 -6.03 2.79
C GLY A 191 -23.21 -7.42 2.98
N GLN A 192 -21.89 -7.44 3.25
CA GLN A 192 -21.16 -8.68 3.53
C GLN A 192 -19.91 -8.40 4.36
N HIS A 193 -19.33 -9.45 4.92
CA HIS A 193 -18.05 -9.40 5.60
C HIS A 193 -16.90 -9.61 4.59
N VAL A 194 -15.95 -8.69 4.58
CA VAL A 194 -14.69 -8.77 3.82
C VAL A 194 -13.57 -9.06 4.82
N ASP A 195 -12.97 -10.23 4.73
CA ASP A 195 -11.88 -10.69 5.60
C ASP A 195 -10.55 -10.61 4.84
N ILE A 196 -9.61 -9.81 5.33
CA ILE A 196 -8.28 -9.60 4.74
C ILE A 196 -7.21 -9.97 5.76
N ALA A 197 -6.37 -10.94 5.39
CA ALA A 197 -5.20 -11.31 6.17
C ALA A 197 -3.92 -10.69 5.57
N LEU A 198 -3.05 -10.17 6.43
CA LEU A 198 -1.73 -9.69 6.02
C LEU A 198 -0.93 -10.82 5.37
N LEU A 199 -0.97 -12.03 5.97
CA LEU A 199 -0.27 -13.21 5.45
C LEU A 199 -0.73 -13.56 4.03
N ASP A 200 -2.04 -13.67 3.81
CA ASP A 200 -2.60 -14.01 2.50
C ASP A 200 -2.26 -12.94 1.46
N SER A 201 -2.31 -11.67 1.86
CA SER A 201 -1.98 -10.54 1.01
C SER A 201 -0.53 -10.60 0.53
N LEU A 202 0.43 -10.92 1.42
CA LEU A 202 1.83 -11.05 1.02
C LEU A 202 2.06 -12.32 0.20
N MET A 203 1.47 -13.46 0.59
CA MET A 203 1.60 -14.71 -0.16
C MET A 203 1.08 -14.59 -1.59
N SER A 204 0.04 -13.80 -1.83
CA SER A 204 -0.56 -13.60 -3.16
C SER A 204 0.40 -12.99 -4.18
N VAL A 205 1.42 -12.24 -3.75
CA VAL A 205 2.43 -11.63 -4.62
C VAL A 205 3.73 -12.43 -4.69
N MET A 206 3.85 -13.52 -3.94
CA MET A 206 5.00 -14.44 -3.97
C MET A 206 4.96 -15.43 -5.15
N THR A 207 4.31 -15.07 -6.24
CA THR A 207 4.03 -15.97 -7.37
C THR A 207 5.30 -16.52 -8.03
N LEU A 208 6.34 -15.70 -8.23
CA LEU A 208 7.57 -16.14 -8.86
C LEU A 208 8.39 -17.07 -7.96
N PRO A 209 8.70 -16.73 -6.69
CA PRO A 209 9.38 -17.66 -5.78
C PRO A 209 8.66 -19.00 -5.60
N LEU A 210 7.32 -18.95 -5.44
CA LEU A 210 6.51 -20.16 -5.31
C LEU A 210 6.49 -20.96 -6.61
N GLY A 211 6.40 -20.31 -7.76
CA GLY A 211 6.47 -20.96 -9.07
C GLY A 211 7.79 -21.71 -9.26
N ILE A 212 8.92 -21.11 -8.86
CA ILE A 212 10.23 -21.76 -8.89
C ILE A 212 10.26 -22.97 -7.95
N LEU A 213 9.80 -22.81 -6.70
CA LEU A 213 9.72 -23.91 -5.73
C LEU A 213 8.90 -25.09 -6.28
N TRP A 214 7.71 -24.84 -6.79
CA TRP A 214 6.84 -25.91 -7.30
C TRP A 214 7.37 -26.57 -8.57
N ALA A 215 8.05 -25.80 -9.44
CA ALA A 215 8.63 -26.35 -10.67
C ALA A 215 9.91 -27.16 -10.44
N THR A 216 10.70 -26.79 -9.44
CA THR A 216 12.06 -27.36 -9.25
C THR A 216 12.22 -28.16 -7.96
N GLY A 217 11.26 -28.09 -7.04
CA GLY A 217 11.35 -28.66 -5.70
C GLY A 217 12.31 -27.90 -4.76
N ARG A 218 12.83 -26.74 -5.19
CA ARG A 218 13.78 -25.93 -4.41
C ARG A 218 13.33 -24.46 -4.39
N ALA A 219 13.27 -23.86 -3.21
CA ALA A 219 13.03 -22.43 -3.07
C ALA A 219 14.21 -21.64 -3.66
N PRO A 220 13.95 -20.48 -4.31
CA PRO A 220 15.02 -19.57 -4.66
C PRO A 220 15.66 -19.01 -3.38
N HIS A 221 16.96 -18.75 -3.44
CA HIS A 221 17.68 -18.05 -2.38
C HIS A 221 17.73 -16.53 -2.66
N ARG A 222 18.27 -15.77 -1.72
CA ARG A 222 18.52 -14.33 -1.91
C ARG A 222 19.50 -14.10 -3.05
N MET A 223 19.18 -13.19 -3.93
CA MET A 223 19.97 -12.86 -5.13
C MET A 223 20.35 -11.38 -5.23
N GLY A 224 20.12 -10.61 -4.17
CA GLY A 224 20.30 -9.15 -4.23
C GLY A 224 19.36 -8.51 -5.24
N ASN A 225 19.93 -7.83 -6.23
CA ASN A 225 19.19 -7.19 -7.31
C ASN A 225 19.09 -8.03 -8.59
N ASP A 226 19.58 -9.26 -8.57
CA ASP A 226 19.60 -10.14 -9.74
C ASP A 226 18.23 -10.82 -9.91
N HIS A 227 17.75 -10.89 -11.16
CA HIS A 227 16.51 -11.61 -11.46
C HIS A 227 16.79 -13.11 -11.65
N PRO A 228 16.02 -14.03 -11.03
CA PRO A 228 16.32 -15.47 -11.06
C PRO A 228 16.24 -16.10 -12.45
N SER A 229 15.45 -15.54 -13.36
CA SER A 229 15.13 -16.16 -14.65
C SER A 229 15.56 -15.34 -15.88
N VAL A 230 16.14 -14.16 -15.71
CA VAL A 230 16.49 -13.24 -16.80
C VAL A 230 17.85 -12.59 -16.53
N ALA A 231 18.70 -12.49 -17.56
CA ALA A 231 19.99 -11.81 -17.48
C ALA A 231 20.33 -11.07 -18.80
N PRO A 232 20.87 -9.80 -18.72
CA PRO A 232 20.98 -9.00 -17.52
C PRO A 232 19.63 -8.38 -17.12
N TYR A 233 19.27 -8.53 -15.86
CA TYR A 233 18.16 -7.85 -15.20
C TYR A 233 18.61 -7.62 -13.75
N GLU A 234 19.33 -6.52 -13.53
CA GLU A 234 20.12 -6.34 -12.32
C GLU A 234 20.66 -4.91 -12.16
N THR A 235 21.36 -4.67 -11.07
CA THR A 235 22.10 -3.43 -10.84
C THR A 235 23.55 -3.60 -11.30
N LEU A 236 24.04 -2.64 -12.09
CA LEU A 236 25.39 -2.61 -12.67
C LEU A 236 26.11 -1.33 -12.26
N GLN A 237 27.44 -1.40 -12.16
CA GLN A 237 28.28 -0.23 -11.78
C GLN A 237 28.75 0.56 -13.01
N ALA A 238 28.64 1.86 -12.91
CA ALA A 238 29.24 2.85 -13.82
C ALA A 238 30.40 3.57 -13.10
N SER A 239 31.09 4.49 -13.78
CA SER A 239 32.22 5.22 -13.19
C SER A 239 31.82 6.11 -11.99
N ASP A 240 30.59 6.59 -11.95
CA ASP A 240 30.09 7.57 -10.98
C ASP A 240 28.84 7.13 -10.22
N GLY A 241 28.42 5.87 -10.34
CA GLY A 241 27.24 5.36 -9.66
C GLY A 241 26.69 4.06 -10.18
N SER A 242 25.45 3.74 -9.78
CA SER A 242 24.81 2.48 -10.15
C SER A 242 23.61 2.72 -11.07
N ILE A 243 23.43 1.83 -12.03
CA ILE A 243 22.25 1.78 -12.90
C ILE A 243 21.52 0.45 -12.74
N VAL A 244 20.24 0.46 -13.08
CA VAL A 244 19.43 -0.76 -13.23
C VAL A 244 19.17 -0.94 -14.72
N VAL A 245 19.32 -2.16 -15.21
CA VAL A 245 18.93 -2.56 -16.57
C VAL A 245 17.96 -3.74 -16.53
N ALA A 246 17.09 -3.82 -17.54
CA ALA A 246 16.14 -4.92 -17.68
C ALA A 246 16.08 -5.38 -19.14
N VAL A 247 16.85 -6.45 -19.47
CA VAL A 247 16.98 -7.02 -20.82
C VAL A 247 16.17 -8.31 -20.88
N GLY A 248 14.84 -8.18 -21.00
CA GLY A 248 13.89 -9.27 -20.81
C GLY A 248 13.64 -10.18 -22.03
N ASN A 249 14.22 -9.88 -23.21
CA ASN A 249 14.00 -10.70 -24.42
C ASN A 249 15.18 -10.59 -25.40
N PRO A 250 15.25 -11.47 -26.44
CA PRO A 250 16.36 -11.46 -27.40
C PRO A 250 16.54 -10.16 -28.17
N ARG A 251 15.46 -9.46 -28.51
CA ARG A 251 15.53 -8.15 -29.19
C ARG A 251 16.21 -7.11 -28.30
N LEU A 252 15.82 -7.03 -27.03
CA LEU A 252 16.45 -6.12 -26.07
C LEU A 252 17.92 -6.45 -25.84
N TRP A 253 18.32 -7.74 -25.90
CA TRP A 253 19.73 -8.12 -25.82
C TRP A 253 20.55 -7.55 -26.98
N ILE A 254 20.08 -7.66 -28.22
CA ILE A 254 20.73 -7.06 -29.39
C ILE A 254 20.83 -5.54 -29.22
N GLN A 255 19.72 -4.88 -28.89
CA GLN A 255 19.68 -3.44 -28.68
C GLN A 255 20.62 -2.98 -27.54
N PHE A 256 20.76 -3.78 -26.49
CA PHE A 256 21.68 -3.53 -25.40
C PHE A 256 23.13 -3.61 -25.85
N CYS A 257 23.54 -4.64 -26.59
CA CYS A 257 24.88 -4.78 -27.14
C CYS A 257 25.22 -3.63 -28.10
N GLU A 258 24.30 -3.28 -29.00
CA GLU A 258 24.46 -2.14 -29.90
C GLU A 258 24.63 -0.81 -29.16
N ALA A 259 23.90 -0.60 -28.05
CA ALA A 259 24.02 0.59 -27.23
C ALA A 259 25.40 0.73 -26.56
N LEU A 260 25.99 -0.42 -26.21
CA LEU A 260 27.35 -0.46 -25.66
C LEU A 260 28.44 -0.22 -26.72
N GLY A 261 28.13 -0.49 -27.98
CA GLY A 261 29.12 -0.43 -29.07
C GLY A 261 30.21 -1.50 -28.94
N ASP A 262 29.92 -2.63 -28.28
CA ASP A 262 30.85 -3.75 -28.12
C ASP A 262 30.32 -5.00 -28.84
N ASP A 263 30.74 -5.16 -30.07
CA ASP A 263 30.37 -6.32 -30.91
C ASP A 263 30.87 -7.65 -30.33
N ARG A 264 31.91 -7.63 -29.50
CA ARG A 264 32.44 -8.83 -28.83
C ARG A 264 31.45 -9.42 -27.84
N LEU A 265 30.72 -8.55 -27.11
CA LEU A 265 29.71 -9.00 -26.18
C LEU A 265 28.54 -9.70 -26.91
N ALA A 266 28.12 -9.16 -28.07
CA ALA A 266 27.09 -9.75 -28.90
C ALA A 266 27.54 -11.08 -29.55
N ALA A 267 28.82 -11.20 -29.91
CA ALA A 267 29.38 -12.38 -30.57
C ALA A 267 29.79 -13.48 -29.61
N ASP A 268 29.88 -13.23 -28.30
CA ASP A 268 30.33 -14.20 -27.31
C ASP A 268 29.31 -15.36 -27.15
N ALA A 269 29.75 -16.58 -27.46
CA ALA A 269 28.91 -17.76 -27.36
C ALA A 269 28.32 -18.01 -25.96
N ARG A 270 28.97 -17.50 -24.92
CA ARG A 270 28.49 -17.59 -23.53
C ARG A 270 27.26 -16.77 -23.26
N PHE A 271 26.87 -15.84 -24.15
CA PHE A 271 25.80 -14.85 -23.90
C PHE A 271 24.71 -14.83 -24.96
N GLN A 272 24.71 -15.77 -25.93
CA GLN A 272 23.79 -15.81 -27.06
C GLN A 272 22.33 -15.96 -26.62
N THR A 273 22.04 -16.91 -25.75
CA THR A 273 20.70 -17.15 -25.24
C THR A 273 20.56 -16.68 -23.79
N ASN A 274 19.32 -16.43 -23.34
CA ASN A 274 19.09 -16.11 -21.92
C ASN A 274 19.60 -17.23 -21.00
N THR A 275 19.45 -18.48 -21.40
CA THR A 275 19.95 -19.64 -20.64
C THR A 275 21.48 -19.58 -20.49
N ASP A 276 22.18 -19.23 -21.56
CA ASP A 276 23.64 -19.11 -21.53
C ASP A 276 24.07 -17.92 -20.66
N ARG A 277 23.39 -16.80 -20.76
CA ARG A 277 23.62 -15.63 -19.89
C ARG A 277 23.42 -15.95 -18.41
N LEU A 278 22.35 -16.67 -18.07
CA LEU A 278 22.08 -17.12 -16.69
C LEU A 278 23.20 -18.04 -16.16
N LYS A 279 23.68 -19.00 -16.98
CA LYS A 279 24.78 -19.88 -16.60
C LYS A 279 26.10 -19.14 -16.41
N ASN A 280 26.33 -18.09 -17.17
CA ASN A 280 27.56 -17.31 -17.19
C ASN A 280 27.38 -15.92 -16.56
N ARG A 281 26.40 -15.71 -15.67
CA ARG A 281 26.05 -14.41 -15.10
C ARG A 281 27.25 -13.64 -14.52
N PRO A 282 28.15 -14.21 -13.71
CA PRO A 282 29.28 -13.46 -13.18
C PRO A 282 30.21 -12.93 -14.30
N ALA A 283 30.44 -13.74 -15.34
CA ALA A 283 31.25 -13.34 -16.49
C ALA A 283 30.56 -12.26 -17.33
N LEU A 284 29.25 -12.38 -17.51
CA LEU A 284 28.41 -11.37 -18.19
C LEU A 284 28.47 -10.03 -17.47
N LYS A 285 28.23 -10.05 -16.15
CA LYS A 285 28.27 -8.86 -15.32
C LYS A 285 29.62 -8.15 -15.39
N ALA A 286 30.70 -8.92 -15.23
CA ALA A 286 32.05 -8.38 -15.33
C ALA A 286 32.35 -7.77 -16.72
N ALA A 287 31.90 -8.40 -17.80
CA ALA A 287 32.08 -7.86 -19.16
C ALA A 287 31.31 -6.55 -19.37
N ILE A 288 30.06 -6.47 -18.89
CA ILE A 288 29.25 -5.27 -18.97
C ILE A 288 29.85 -4.14 -18.13
N GLU A 289 30.22 -4.40 -16.88
CA GLU A 289 30.81 -3.41 -15.97
C GLU A 289 32.17 -2.91 -16.48
N SER A 290 32.95 -3.76 -17.14
CA SER A 290 34.16 -3.34 -17.84
C SER A 290 33.87 -2.36 -18.98
N ALA A 291 32.80 -2.56 -19.72
CA ALA A 291 32.37 -1.61 -20.78
C ALA A 291 31.83 -0.30 -20.17
N PHE A 292 31.31 -0.33 -18.96
CA PHE A 292 30.79 0.83 -18.24
C PHE A 292 31.87 1.61 -17.46
N ALA A 293 33.03 1.03 -17.22
CA ALA A 293 34.03 1.53 -16.28
C ALA A 293 34.51 2.99 -16.56
N THR A 294 34.47 3.42 -17.82
CA THR A 294 34.85 4.77 -18.24
C THR A 294 33.68 5.68 -18.54
N LEU A 295 32.44 5.19 -18.41
CA LEU A 295 31.22 5.93 -18.73
C LEU A 295 30.49 6.34 -17.44
N THR A 296 29.97 7.55 -17.45
CA THR A 296 29.07 8.03 -16.40
C THR A 296 27.68 7.38 -16.53
N VAL A 297 26.94 7.40 -15.45
CA VAL A 297 25.53 6.95 -15.44
C VAL A 297 24.71 7.67 -16.53
N ASP A 298 24.90 8.97 -16.71
CA ASP A 298 24.14 9.74 -17.71
C ASP A 298 24.51 9.34 -19.14
N GLU A 299 25.76 9.10 -19.46
CA GLU A 299 26.19 8.63 -20.77
C GLU A 299 25.63 7.24 -21.10
N ILE A 300 25.66 6.31 -20.13
CA ILE A 300 25.09 4.97 -20.30
C ILE A 300 23.58 5.05 -20.51
N LEU A 301 22.87 5.82 -19.67
CA LEU A 301 21.42 5.97 -19.80
C LEU A 301 21.03 6.61 -21.15
N ALA A 302 21.80 7.60 -21.64
CA ALA A 302 21.55 8.20 -22.95
C ALA A 302 21.68 7.17 -24.09
N ARG A 303 22.74 6.35 -24.08
CA ARG A 303 22.96 5.28 -25.08
C ARG A 303 21.86 4.23 -25.05
N LEU A 304 21.51 3.71 -23.86
CA LEU A 304 20.50 2.68 -23.68
C LEU A 304 19.09 3.18 -24.07
N ARG A 305 18.74 4.40 -23.68
CA ARG A 305 17.45 5.02 -24.02
C ARG A 305 17.29 5.27 -25.52
N ALA A 306 18.36 5.68 -26.21
CA ALA A 306 18.36 5.85 -27.65
C ALA A 306 18.04 4.55 -28.40
N ARG A 307 18.32 3.39 -27.79
CA ARG A 307 17.99 2.04 -28.28
C ARG A 307 16.76 1.43 -27.61
N GLN A 308 15.99 2.23 -26.86
CA GLN A 308 14.77 1.78 -26.17
C GLN A 308 14.99 0.62 -25.18
N VAL A 309 16.19 0.48 -24.61
CA VAL A 309 16.48 -0.50 -23.57
C VAL A 309 15.98 0.03 -22.23
N PRO A 310 15.14 -0.70 -21.49
CA PRO A 310 14.70 -0.30 -20.16
C PRO A 310 15.87 -0.17 -19.20
N CYS A 311 16.07 1.04 -18.68
CA CYS A 311 17.16 1.36 -17.78
C CYS A 311 16.83 2.55 -16.88
N GLY A 312 17.49 2.64 -15.73
CA GLY A 312 17.33 3.74 -14.79
C GLY A 312 18.52 3.84 -13.85
N ARG A 313 18.73 5.03 -13.24
CA ARG A 313 19.69 5.18 -12.15
C ARG A 313 19.07 4.71 -10.83
N VAL A 314 19.89 4.21 -9.93
CA VAL A 314 19.51 4.04 -8.52
C VAL A 314 19.50 5.42 -7.87
N ARG A 315 18.35 5.87 -7.38
CA ARG A 315 18.15 7.21 -6.81
C ARG A 315 17.96 7.15 -5.30
N THR A 316 18.32 8.22 -4.61
CA THR A 316 17.85 8.48 -3.25
C THR A 316 16.36 8.90 -3.28
N ILE A 317 15.70 8.88 -2.12
CA ILE A 317 14.30 9.32 -2.00
C ILE A 317 14.17 10.80 -2.41
N GLU A 318 15.12 11.65 -1.99
CA GLU A 318 15.15 13.08 -2.34
C GLU A 318 15.26 13.29 -3.85
N GLN A 319 16.12 12.52 -4.52
CA GLN A 319 16.24 12.55 -5.97
C GLN A 319 14.97 12.04 -6.67
N ALA A 320 14.32 11.02 -6.10
CA ALA A 320 13.11 10.46 -6.67
C ALA A 320 11.93 11.44 -6.59
N ILE A 321 11.68 12.07 -5.44
CA ILE A 321 10.58 13.03 -5.28
C ILE A 321 10.78 14.33 -6.08
N ALA A 322 12.02 14.66 -6.47
CA ALA A 322 12.33 15.79 -7.33
C ALA A 322 12.04 15.54 -8.82
N ASP A 323 11.70 14.30 -9.21
CA ASP A 323 11.44 13.94 -10.60
C ASP A 323 10.25 14.73 -11.17
N PRO A 324 10.41 15.45 -12.30
CA PRO A 324 9.32 16.17 -12.96
C PRO A 324 8.12 15.28 -13.29
N GLN A 325 8.34 13.98 -13.55
CA GLN A 325 7.27 13.02 -13.83
C GLN A 325 6.32 12.86 -12.64
N LEU A 326 6.83 12.81 -11.40
CA LEU A 326 6.00 12.71 -10.20
C LEU A 326 5.15 13.97 -10.01
N ARG A 327 5.71 15.16 -10.30
CA ARG A 327 4.96 16.44 -10.27
C ARG A 327 3.89 16.48 -11.34
N ALA A 328 4.22 16.14 -12.59
CA ALA A 328 3.27 16.10 -13.71
C ALA A 328 2.10 15.12 -13.43
N ARG A 329 2.35 14.06 -12.68
CA ARG A 329 1.33 13.09 -12.26
C ARG A 329 0.70 13.40 -10.91
N GLN A 330 0.97 14.57 -10.34
CA GLN A 330 0.41 14.99 -9.05
C GLN A 330 0.63 13.92 -7.94
N MET A 331 1.82 13.34 -7.91
CA MET A 331 2.19 12.35 -6.89
C MET A 331 2.79 12.98 -5.64
N VAL A 332 3.15 14.26 -5.67
CA VAL A 332 3.56 15.05 -4.51
C VAL A 332 2.49 16.12 -4.31
N LEU A 333 1.85 16.09 -3.15
CA LEU A 333 0.78 17.00 -2.75
C LEU A 333 1.28 17.95 -1.67
N ASP A 334 0.81 19.18 -1.71
CA ASP A 334 0.90 20.15 -0.61
C ASP A 334 -0.50 20.21 0.03
N LEU A 335 -0.63 19.84 1.30
CA LEU A 335 -1.89 19.74 2.02
C LEU A 335 -1.90 20.71 3.21
N GLU A 336 -2.98 21.44 3.36
CA GLU A 336 -3.19 22.27 4.54
C GLU A 336 -3.66 21.43 5.72
N VAL A 337 -2.90 21.46 6.82
CA VAL A 337 -3.20 20.79 8.09
C VAL A 337 -3.53 21.84 9.13
N PRO A 338 -4.70 21.78 9.79
CA PRO A 338 -5.12 22.78 10.75
C PRO A 338 -4.11 22.98 11.89
N GLY A 339 -3.55 24.21 12.00
CA GLY A 339 -2.58 24.59 13.01
C GLY A 339 -1.15 24.04 12.81
N LEU A 340 -0.86 23.43 11.66
CA LEU A 340 0.48 23.02 11.25
C LEU A 340 0.93 23.74 9.96
N GLY A 341 -0.02 24.18 9.13
CA GLY A 341 0.25 24.77 7.82
C GLY A 341 0.39 23.71 6.73
N THR A 342 1.16 24.03 5.69
CA THR A 342 1.31 23.17 4.51
C THR A 342 2.25 21.99 4.77
N VAL A 343 1.77 20.78 4.54
CA VAL A 343 2.52 19.52 4.70
C VAL A 343 2.56 18.76 3.38
N LYS A 344 3.71 18.19 3.04
CA LYS A 344 3.84 17.33 1.85
C LYS A 344 3.29 15.94 2.13
N ASN A 345 2.60 15.39 1.12
CA ASN A 345 2.06 14.03 1.17
C ASN A 345 2.16 13.38 -0.22
N ILE A 346 1.94 12.06 -0.29
CA ILE A 346 1.94 11.31 -1.55
C ILE A 346 0.52 11.25 -2.12
N GLY A 347 0.39 11.58 -3.41
CA GLY A 347 -0.88 11.55 -4.13
C GLY A 347 -1.37 10.13 -4.42
N ASN A 348 -2.66 10.02 -4.72
CA ASN A 348 -3.25 8.76 -5.16
C ASN A 348 -2.77 8.41 -6.58
N PRO A 349 -2.25 7.18 -6.83
CA PRO A 349 -1.79 6.77 -8.16
C PRO A 349 -2.93 6.50 -9.15
N ILE A 350 -4.16 6.29 -8.69
CA ILE A 350 -5.33 6.07 -9.55
C ILE A 350 -5.75 7.39 -10.20
N LYS A 351 -5.67 7.46 -11.53
CA LYS A 351 -6.05 8.64 -12.32
C LYS A 351 -7.25 8.28 -13.21
N LEU A 352 -8.41 8.79 -12.87
CA LEU A 352 -9.64 8.58 -13.64
C LEU A 352 -9.84 9.73 -14.62
N SER A 353 -10.04 9.44 -15.91
CA SER A 353 -10.07 10.46 -16.98
C SER A 353 -11.19 11.48 -16.84
N ARG A 354 -12.28 11.15 -16.14
CA ARG A 354 -13.46 12.00 -15.95
C ARG A 354 -13.61 12.53 -14.53
N VAL A 355 -12.71 12.17 -13.61
CA VAL A 355 -12.77 12.57 -12.20
C VAL A 355 -11.49 13.31 -11.86
N PRO A 356 -11.57 14.64 -11.63
CA PRO A 356 -10.39 15.38 -11.17
C PRO A 356 -9.99 14.90 -9.79
N GLN A 357 -8.69 14.87 -9.51
CA GLN A 357 -8.23 14.66 -8.14
C GLN A 357 -8.80 15.77 -7.24
N ARG A 358 -9.45 15.40 -6.16
CA ARG A 358 -9.88 16.36 -5.15
C ARG A 358 -8.66 16.93 -4.43
N ALA A 359 -8.72 18.22 -4.12
CA ALA A 359 -7.83 18.79 -3.11
C ALA A 359 -8.17 18.12 -1.77
N ALA A 360 -7.33 17.22 -1.32
CA ALA A 360 -7.51 16.59 -0.02
C ALA A 360 -7.21 17.62 1.08
N ARG A 361 -8.02 17.65 2.12
CA ARG A 361 -7.63 18.28 3.39
C ARG A 361 -6.52 17.45 4.02
N GLY A 362 -5.69 18.07 4.84
CA GLY A 362 -4.72 17.36 5.66
C GLY A 362 -5.36 16.40 6.65
N ALA A 363 -4.55 15.73 7.45
CA ALA A 363 -5.04 14.86 8.51
C ALA A 363 -5.67 15.69 9.65
N PRO A 364 -6.73 15.19 10.32
CA PRO A 364 -7.42 15.90 11.39
C PRO A 364 -6.68 15.82 12.73
N ARG A 365 -6.92 16.78 13.63
CA ARG A 365 -6.60 16.65 15.05
C ARG A 365 -7.49 15.57 15.68
N LEU A 366 -7.04 15.03 16.81
CA LEU A 366 -7.85 14.10 17.58
C LEU A 366 -9.16 14.77 18.03
N GLY A 367 -10.28 14.15 17.70
CA GLY A 367 -11.61 14.60 18.06
C GLY A 367 -12.08 15.89 17.37
N GLU A 368 -11.37 16.40 16.35
CA GLU A 368 -11.66 17.66 15.68
C GLU A 368 -13.11 17.80 15.22
N HIS A 369 -13.72 16.70 14.82
CA HIS A 369 -15.06 16.69 14.25
C HIS A 369 -16.12 16.02 15.16
N THR A 370 -15.79 15.75 16.43
CA THR A 370 -16.68 15.03 17.36
C THR A 370 -18.04 15.74 17.48
N THR A 371 -18.03 17.03 17.82
CA THR A 371 -19.27 17.80 18.00
C THR A 371 -20.08 17.89 16.71
N GLU A 372 -19.42 18.19 15.58
CA GLU A 372 -20.07 18.29 14.26
C GLU A 372 -20.80 16.99 13.90
N VAL A 373 -20.11 15.85 14.03
CA VAL A 373 -20.65 14.54 13.63
C VAL A 373 -21.79 14.10 14.55
N LEU A 374 -21.64 14.29 15.87
CA LEU A 374 -22.68 13.91 16.81
C LEU A 374 -23.94 14.77 16.71
N GLN A 375 -23.79 16.10 16.53
CA GLN A 375 -24.93 16.99 16.30
C GLN A 375 -25.68 16.65 14.99
N ALA A 376 -24.98 16.26 13.93
CA ALA A 376 -25.62 15.83 12.70
C ALA A 376 -26.46 14.55 12.91
N LEU A 377 -26.00 13.61 13.75
CA LEU A 377 -26.78 12.43 14.12
C LEU A 377 -28.07 12.76 14.87
N GLU A 378 -28.01 13.70 15.81
CA GLU A 378 -29.17 14.13 16.59
C GLU A 378 -30.22 14.83 15.72
N SER A 379 -29.81 15.75 14.86
CA SER A 379 -30.70 16.51 13.98
C SER A 379 -31.42 15.60 12.97
N GLU A 380 -30.79 14.56 12.46
CA GLU A 380 -31.41 13.58 11.57
C GLU A 380 -32.41 12.68 12.30
N ASN A 381 -32.18 12.31 13.57
CA ASN A 381 -33.11 11.56 14.39
C ASN A 381 -34.43 12.33 14.63
N VAL A 382 -34.35 13.61 14.95
CA VAL A 382 -35.51 14.48 15.13
C VAL A 382 -36.34 14.59 13.83
N SER A 383 -35.69 14.59 12.68
CA SER A 383 -36.35 14.64 11.38
C SER A 383 -37.15 13.36 11.07
N VAL A 384 -36.64 12.20 11.44
CA VAL A 384 -37.30 10.90 11.22
C VAL A 384 -38.52 10.75 12.15
N GLU A 385 -38.42 11.15 13.42
CA GLU A 385 -39.55 11.09 14.35
C GLU A 385 -40.68 12.03 13.95
N ASN A 386 -40.37 13.17 13.33
CA ASN A 386 -41.39 14.14 12.83
C ASN A 386 -42.09 13.68 11.53
N LEU A 387 -41.47 12.76 10.76
CA LEU A 387 -42.07 12.18 9.55
C LEU A 387 -42.93 10.94 9.83
N THR A 388 -42.80 10.38 11.03
CA THR A 388 -43.55 9.17 11.48
C THR A 388 -44.73 9.53 12.39
N ARG A 389 -44.98 10.79 12.67
CA ARG A 389 -46.18 11.35 13.31
C ARG A 389 -47.08 12.02 12.26
#